data_f509e76428063245793bfef492dcf96b
#
_entry.id   f509e76428063245793bfef492dcf96b
#
_cell.length_a   1.000
_cell.length_b   1.000
_cell.length_c   1.000
_cell.angle_alpha   90.00
_cell.angle_beta   90.00
_cell.angle_gamma   90.00
#
_symmetry.space_group_name_H-M   'P 1'
#
loop_
_entity.id
_entity.type
_entity.pdbx_description
1 polymer ?
#
loop_
_entity_poly.entity_id
_entity_poly.type
_entity_poly.pdbx_seq_one_letter_code
_entity_poly.pdbx_strand_id
1 'polypeptide(L)'
;MQEWPRWIPPKDMLQRWPHLQPTADAGGLPGGPDNPLGSRALYLYQDGKDTLYRIHGTNEPEKIGQGVSSGCIRMRDIDAIDLYNRVKVGTKVVVI
;
A
#
# COMPACT_ATOMS: atom_id res chain seq x y z
N MET A 1 4.02 7.28 6.67
CA MET A 1 5.02 6.20 6.60
C MET A 1 4.66 5.14 7.63
N GLN A 2 4.56 3.90 7.19
CA GLN A 2 4.13 2.79 8.06
C GLN A 2 5.04 1.58 7.88
N GLU A 3 5.43 0.96 8.98
CA GLU A 3 6.07 -0.35 9.00
C GLU A 3 5.01 -1.42 9.20
N TRP A 4 5.06 -2.49 8.37
CA TRP A 4 4.08 -3.58 8.40
C TRP A 4 2.64 -3.05 8.49
N PRO A 5 2.20 -2.28 7.48
CA PRO A 5 0.93 -1.57 7.54
C PRO A 5 -0.27 -2.52 7.51
N ARG A 6 -1.36 -2.11 8.17
CA ARG A 6 -2.64 -2.79 8.06
C ARG A 6 -3.28 -2.47 6.72
N TRP A 7 -3.88 -3.46 6.09
CA TRP A 7 -4.56 -3.28 4.82
C TRP A 7 -6.08 -3.41 5.00
N ILE A 8 -6.79 -2.40 4.52
CA ILE A 8 -8.26 -2.41 4.50
C ILE A 8 -8.70 -2.44 3.04
N PRO A 9 -9.45 -3.48 2.61
CA PRO A 9 -9.92 -3.54 1.23
C PRO A 9 -10.76 -2.31 0.87
N PRO A 10 -10.47 -1.64 -0.26
CA PRO A 10 -11.31 -0.52 -0.72
C PRO A 10 -12.72 -0.97 -1.08
N LYS A 11 -13.68 -0.04 -1.04
CA LYS A 11 -15.09 -0.35 -1.32
C LYS A 11 -15.30 -0.94 -2.70
N ASP A 12 -14.64 -0.42 -3.72
CA ASP A 12 -14.75 -0.93 -5.09
C ASP A 12 -14.23 -2.35 -5.22
N MET A 13 -13.18 -2.68 -4.46
CA MET A 13 -12.64 -4.03 -4.40
C MET A 13 -13.62 -4.99 -3.72
N LEU A 14 -14.33 -4.55 -2.69
CA LEU A 14 -15.36 -5.36 -2.03
C LEU A 14 -16.52 -5.68 -2.95
N GLN A 15 -16.87 -4.77 -3.86
CA GLN A 15 -17.91 -5.01 -4.85
C GLN A 15 -17.48 -6.08 -5.87
N ARG A 16 -16.22 -6.07 -6.28
CA ARG A 16 -15.69 -7.04 -7.24
C ARG A 16 -15.37 -8.39 -6.60
N TRP A 17 -14.96 -8.37 -5.33
CA TRP A 17 -14.56 -9.56 -4.59
C TRP A 17 -15.23 -9.58 -3.22
N PRO A 18 -16.51 -9.99 -3.15
CA PRO A 18 -17.25 -9.99 -1.88
C PRO A 18 -16.64 -10.86 -0.79
N HIS A 19 -15.80 -11.82 -1.14
CA HIS A 19 -15.13 -12.67 -0.15
C HIS A 19 -14.19 -11.89 0.76
N LEU A 20 -13.84 -10.66 0.43
CA LEU A 20 -13.02 -9.79 1.27
C LEU A 20 -13.83 -9.07 2.35
N GLN A 21 -15.15 -9.16 2.32
CA GLN A 21 -16.00 -8.46 3.29
C GLN A 21 -15.68 -8.83 4.75
N PRO A 22 -15.46 -10.12 5.11
CA PRO A 22 -15.09 -10.45 6.48
C PRO A 22 -13.79 -9.77 6.92
N THR A 23 -12.83 -9.63 6.02
CA THR A 23 -11.56 -8.93 6.31
C THR A 23 -11.83 -7.46 6.61
N ALA A 24 -12.66 -6.80 5.80
CA ALA A 24 -13.02 -5.39 6.02
C ALA A 24 -13.77 -5.22 7.33
N ASP A 25 -14.72 -6.11 7.63
CA ASP A 25 -15.52 -6.06 8.85
C ASP A 25 -14.67 -6.25 10.11
N ALA A 26 -13.57 -7.00 10.01
CA ALA A 26 -12.64 -7.21 11.10
C ALA A 26 -11.66 -6.04 11.28
N GLY A 27 -11.79 -4.94 10.54
CA GLY A 27 -10.90 -3.79 10.62
C GLY A 27 -9.68 -3.87 9.72
N GLY A 28 -9.71 -4.77 8.74
CA GLY A 28 -8.63 -4.94 7.77
C GLY A 28 -7.70 -6.10 8.11
N LEU A 29 -6.74 -6.30 7.23
CA LEU A 29 -5.72 -7.34 7.38
C LEU A 29 -4.50 -6.75 8.12
N PRO A 30 -4.07 -7.32 9.24
CA PRO A 30 -2.90 -6.82 9.95
C PRO A 30 -1.62 -6.98 9.12
N GLY A 31 -0.59 -6.21 9.46
CA GLY A 31 0.71 -6.33 8.82
C GLY A 31 1.27 -7.74 8.93
N GLY A 32 1.92 -8.21 7.88
CA GLY A 32 2.50 -9.54 7.84
C GLY A 32 2.72 -10.03 6.41
N PRO A 33 3.23 -11.28 6.26
CA PRO A 33 3.58 -11.82 4.94
C PRO A 33 2.38 -12.00 4.00
N ASP A 34 1.17 -12.07 4.53
CA ASP A 34 -0.05 -12.22 3.72
C ASP A 34 -0.68 -10.88 3.35
N ASN A 35 -0.11 -9.78 3.79
CA ASN A 35 -0.65 -8.45 3.55
C ASN A 35 -0.14 -7.92 2.20
N PRO A 36 -1.03 -7.49 1.28
CA PRO A 36 -0.61 -7.00 -0.03
C PRO A 36 0.19 -5.70 0.02
N LEU A 37 0.17 -4.94 1.12
CA LEU A 37 0.98 -3.73 1.28
C LEU A 37 2.44 -4.03 1.62
N GLY A 38 2.77 -5.28 1.93
CA GLY A 38 4.12 -5.66 2.25
C GLY A 38 4.63 -5.08 3.57
N SER A 39 5.94 -4.87 3.66
CA SER A 39 6.61 -4.51 4.91
C SER A 39 6.61 -3.01 5.22
N ARG A 40 6.46 -2.17 4.21
CA ARG A 40 6.51 -0.71 4.35
C ARG A 40 5.49 -0.04 3.43
N ALA A 41 4.94 1.09 3.87
CA ALA A 41 4.09 1.90 3.03
C ALA A 41 4.39 3.39 3.24
N LEU A 42 4.42 4.12 2.14
CA LEU A 42 4.57 5.57 2.10
C LEU A 42 3.28 6.16 1.56
N TYR A 43 2.62 6.98 2.35
CA TYR A 43 1.36 7.60 1.99
C TYR A 43 1.60 8.96 1.36
N LEU A 44 0.95 9.23 0.23
CA LEU A 44 1.14 10.47 -0.52
C LEU A 44 0.02 11.44 -0.19
N TYR A 45 0.41 12.65 0.19
CA TYR A 45 -0.52 13.73 0.56
C TYR A 45 -0.37 14.89 -0.41
N GLN A 46 -1.45 15.60 -0.63
CA GLN A 46 -1.45 16.85 -1.39
C GLN A 46 -2.32 17.87 -0.66
N ASP A 47 -1.77 19.03 -0.37
CA ASP A 47 -2.45 20.12 0.35
C ASP A 47 -3.06 19.64 1.68
N GLY A 48 -2.33 18.80 2.40
CA GLY A 48 -2.74 18.25 3.69
C GLY A 48 -3.77 17.14 3.62
N LYS A 49 -4.16 16.71 2.41
CA LYS A 49 -5.16 15.65 2.23
C LYS A 49 -4.52 14.38 1.71
N ASP A 50 -4.98 13.26 2.24
CA ASP A 50 -4.57 11.94 1.76
C ASP A 50 -5.09 11.74 0.33
N THR A 51 -4.17 11.50 -0.60
CA THR A 51 -4.53 11.26 -2.00
C THR A 51 -5.05 9.86 -2.25
N LEU A 52 -4.94 8.98 -1.25
CA LEU A 52 -5.19 7.53 -1.35
C LEU A 52 -4.16 6.80 -2.21
N TYR A 53 -3.17 7.50 -2.77
CA TYR A 53 -2.04 6.87 -3.45
C TYR A 53 -0.98 6.46 -2.43
N ARG A 54 -0.38 5.31 -2.67
CA ARG A 54 0.62 4.72 -1.79
C ARG A 54 1.80 4.21 -2.60
N ILE A 55 2.99 4.33 -2.02
CA ILE A 55 4.16 3.57 -2.47
C ILE A 55 4.39 2.50 -1.41
N HIS A 56 4.36 1.24 -1.77
CA HIS A 56 4.43 0.17 -0.78
C HIS A 56 5.16 -1.06 -1.31
N GLY A 57 5.57 -1.93 -0.37
CA GLY A 57 6.06 -3.25 -0.71
C GLY A 57 4.93 -4.17 -1.20
N THR A 58 5.23 -5.43 -1.34
CA THR A 58 4.24 -6.40 -1.80
C THR A 58 4.54 -7.79 -1.26
N ASN A 59 3.48 -8.57 -1.04
CA ASN A 59 3.61 -10.00 -0.79
C ASN A 59 3.61 -10.82 -2.08
N GLU A 60 3.50 -10.16 -3.24
CA GLU A 60 3.46 -10.80 -4.55
C GLU A 60 4.43 -10.11 -5.51
N PRO A 61 5.77 -10.27 -5.30
CA PRO A 61 6.76 -9.54 -6.10
C PRO A 61 6.70 -9.87 -7.59
N GLU A 62 6.22 -11.03 -7.96
CA GLU A 62 6.07 -11.44 -9.36
C GLU A 62 5.02 -10.61 -10.12
N LYS A 63 4.17 -9.87 -9.42
CA LYS A 63 3.14 -9.02 -10.03
C LYS A 63 3.56 -7.57 -10.17
N ILE A 64 4.78 -7.22 -9.80
CA ILE A 64 5.29 -5.87 -9.98
C ILE A 64 5.33 -5.54 -11.48
N GLY A 65 4.86 -4.33 -11.84
CA GLY A 65 4.80 -3.89 -13.23
C GLY A 65 3.53 -4.26 -13.96
N GLN A 66 2.64 -5.06 -13.36
CA GLN A 66 1.33 -5.33 -13.91
C GLN A 66 0.35 -4.24 -13.50
N GLY A 67 -0.49 -3.80 -14.41
CA GLY A 67 -1.42 -2.70 -14.17
C GLY A 67 -2.69 -3.12 -13.42
N VAL A 68 -2.54 -3.74 -12.25
CA VAL A 68 -3.66 -4.30 -11.49
C VAL A 68 -4.01 -3.53 -10.23
N SER A 69 -3.30 -2.44 -9.91
CA SER A 69 -3.59 -1.68 -8.71
C SER A 69 -4.32 -0.38 -9.04
N SER A 70 -5.16 0.07 -8.12
CA SER A 70 -5.90 1.32 -8.23
C SER A 70 -5.17 2.41 -7.44
N GLY A 71 -4.17 3.04 -8.06
CA GLY A 71 -3.47 4.18 -7.49
C GLY A 71 -2.33 3.84 -6.53
N CYS A 72 -1.83 2.60 -6.55
CA CYS A 72 -0.69 2.20 -5.73
C CYS A 72 0.52 1.89 -6.59
N ILE A 73 1.69 2.26 -6.10
CA ILE A 73 2.98 1.97 -6.72
C ILE A 73 3.64 0.87 -5.90
N ARG A 74 3.81 -0.30 -6.51
CA ARG A 74 4.38 -1.47 -5.84
C ARG A 74 5.87 -1.57 -6.06
N MET A 75 6.58 -1.95 -5.00
CA MET A 75 8.01 -2.21 -5.01
C MET A 75 8.28 -3.57 -4.37
N ARG A 76 9.44 -4.16 -4.66
CA ARG A 76 9.88 -5.29 -3.85
C ARG A 76 10.07 -4.83 -2.41
N ASP A 77 9.80 -5.69 -1.43
CA ASP A 77 9.92 -5.31 -0.02
C ASP A 77 11.30 -4.77 0.33
N ILE A 78 12.37 -5.38 -0.19
CA ILE A 78 13.73 -4.90 0.07
C ILE A 78 13.92 -3.45 -0.42
N ASP A 79 13.33 -3.11 -1.56
CA ASP A 79 13.42 -1.75 -2.11
C ASP A 79 12.54 -0.79 -1.33
N ALA A 80 11.37 -1.22 -0.90
CA ALA A 80 10.47 -0.40 -0.08
C ALA A 80 11.11 -0.07 1.28
N ILE A 81 11.77 -1.03 1.90
CA ILE A 81 12.51 -0.83 3.14
C ILE A 81 13.65 0.17 2.93
N ASP A 82 14.40 0.02 1.86
CA ASP A 82 15.51 0.93 1.53
C ASP A 82 15.00 2.36 1.33
N LEU A 83 13.95 2.53 0.55
CA LEU A 83 13.34 3.85 0.35
C LEU A 83 12.82 4.43 1.66
N TYR A 84 12.12 3.65 2.45
CA TYR A 84 11.59 4.06 3.75
C TYR A 84 12.69 4.63 4.66
N ASN A 85 13.86 4.00 4.64
CA ASN A 85 15.00 4.42 5.47
C ASN A 85 15.71 5.67 4.94
N ARG A 86 15.49 6.06 3.68
CA ARG A 86 16.14 7.20 3.03
C ARG A 86 15.32 8.47 3.07
N VAL A 87 14.02 8.38 3.28
CA VAL A 87 13.10 9.52 3.26
C VAL A 87 12.44 9.70 4.62
N LYS A 88 11.77 10.84 4.79
CA LYS A 88 11.06 11.15 6.03
C LYS A 88 9.71 11.79 5.69
N VAL A 89 8.82 11.85 6.66
CA VAL A 89 7.55 12.57 6.52
C VAL A 89 7.84 14.01 6.12
N GLY A 90 7.16 14.51 5.09
CA GLY A 90 7.38 15.82 4.52
C GLY A 90 8.25 15.84 3.27
N THR A 91 8.88 14.71 2.93
CA THR A 91 9.66 14.61 1.69
C THR A 91 8.75 14.86 0.48
N LYS A 92 9.23 15.73 -0.44
CA LYS A 92 8.48 16.05 -1.65
C LYS A 92 8.48 14.90 -2.63
N VAL A 93 7.31 14.62 -3.21
CA VAL A 93 7.13 13.60 -4.24
C VAL A 93 6.64 14.29 -5.51
N VAL A 94 7.33 14.03 -6.62
CA VAL A 94 6.94 14.55 -7.93
C VAL A 94 6.55 13.37 -8.81
N VAL A 95 5.34 13.40 -9.32
CA VAL A 95 4.83 12.37 -10.25
C VAL A 95 4.70 13.00 -11.63
N ILE A 96 5.38 12.41 -12.58
CA ILE A 96 5.41 12.90 -13.95
C ILE A 96 4.74 11.92 -14.92
#